data_bb3fdfb94292e0baee80eec7c53844e1
#
_entry.id   bb3fdfb94292e0baee80eec7c53844e1
#
_cell.length_a   1.000
_cell.length_b   1.000
_cell.length_c   1.000
_cell.angle_alpha   90.00
_cell.angle_beta   90.00
_cell.angle_gamma   90.00
#
_symmetry.space_group_name_H-M   'P 1'
#
loop_
_entity.id
_entity.type
_entity.pdbx_description
1 polymer ?
#
loop_
_entity_poly.entity_id
_entity_poly.type
_entity_poly.pdbx_seq_one_letter_code
_entity_poly.pdbx_strand_id
1 'polypeptide(L)'
;MNPIELQPMRFGRSHNPESEPPAFDLEGDLVGADLAGADLAGVDLSGRDLTGADLSGADLSDCRLNGAILRDASLARAKLERAQFLGADLSGADLTDAAGHHAVFGRASLSDAILFGASLEDATFAHADLSNADLRAAHLDRARLREAKLVGTDLTRAQLLEADLTRADLTGTTFRDVDLRRSRVKAVTGFSTADWIGVDVMDVDYAGAYMVRRTIMDQNYLYEFRHKNRLNSYIYQIWWITSDCGRSFVRWATWTFAIAVLFALAYTRLEMDYGPYETVLSPLYYSVVTLTTLGFGDALPAGPVAQALSMAEVVIGHVMLGGMLSIFATKMGRRAA
;
A
#
# COMPACT_ATOMS: atom_id res chain seq x y z
N MET A 1 -32.41 -45.76 0.47
CA MET A 1 -31.25 -45.07 1.02
C MET A 1 -30.07 -46.02 0.84
N ASN A 2 -29.26 -45.83 -0.17
CA ASN A 2 -28.08 -46.67 -0.38
C ASN A 2 -26.92 -46.09 0.37
N PRO A 3 -26.14 -46.87 1.13
CA PRO A 3 -24.91 -46.41 1.74
C PRO A 3 -23.87 -46.11 0.62
N ILE A 4 -23.21 -44.95 0.75
CA ILE A 4 -22.11 -44.58 -0.15
C ILE A 4 -20.94 -45.51 0.18
N GLU A 5 -20.64 -46.47 -0.68
CA GLU A 5 -19.41 -47.26 -0.63
C GLU A 5 -18.21 -46.37 -0.81
N LEU A 6 -17.48 -46.12 0.28
CA LEU A 6 -16.15 -45.55 0.27
C LEU A 6 -15.19 -46.52 -0.44
N GLN A 7 -14.74 -46.23 -1.64
CA GLN A 7 -13.70 -47.00 -2.32
C GLN A 7 -12.39 -46.90 -1.52
N PRO A 8 -11.64 -47.99 -1.32
CA PRO A 8 -10.39 -47.95 -0.61
C PRO A 8 -9.34 -47.11 -1.33
N MET A 9 -8.74 -46.13 -0.64
CA MET A 9 -7.66 -45.29 -1.14
C MET A 9 -6.48 -46.16 -1.60
N ARG A 10 -6.00 -45.93 -2.83
CA ARG A 10 -4.81 -46.58 -3.38
C ARG A 10 -3.56 -45.88 -2.84
N PHE A 11 -2.90 -46.51 -1.88
CA PHE A 11 -1.60 -46.13 -1.38
C PHE A 11 -0.49 -46.52 -2.37
N GLY A 12 0.36 -45.53 -2.76
CA GLY A 12 1.63 -45.76 -3.48
C GLY A 12 2.72 -46.21 -2.51
N ARG A 13 3.06 -47.47 -2.58
CA ARG A 13 4.27 -48.19 -2.15
C ARG A 13 5.27 -47.51 -1.18
N SER A 14 5.12 -47.79 0.08
CA SER A 14 6.08 -48.55 0.93
C SER A 14 5.43 -48.75 2.30
N HIS A 15 4.85 -49.90 2.48
CA HIS A 15 4.01 -50.19 3.66
C HIS A 15 4.87 -50.81 4.72
N ASN A 16 4.99 -50.13 5.90
CA ASN A 16 5.29 -50.76 7.16
C ASN A 16 3.95 -51.12 7.80
N PRO A 17 3.60 -52.39 8.04
CA PRO A 17 2.24 -52.78 8.42
C PRO A 17 1.83 -52.40 9.86
N GLU A 18 2.65 -51.59 10.58
CA GLU A 18 2.39 -51.21 11.97
C GLU A 18 1.98 -49.73 12.18
N SER A 19 1.71 -48.99 11.12
CA SER A 19 1.16 -47.62 11.22
C SER A 19 0.12 -47.34 10.13
N GLU A 20 -1.09 -47.90 10.33
CA GLU A 20 -2.24 -47.31 9.63
C GLU A 20 -2.38 -45.87 10.12
N PRO A 21 -2.43 -44.89 9.23
CA PRO A 21 -2.75 -43.53 9.65
C PRO A 21 -4.12 -43.55 10.35
N PRO A 22 -4.32 -42.75 11.41
CA PRO A 22 -5.58 -42.70 12.11
C PRO A 22 -6.72 -42.44 11.11
N ALA A 23 -7.75 -43.25 11.11
CA ALA A 23 -8.96 -43.01 10.34
C ALA A 23 -9.64 -41.77 10.94
N PHE A 24 -9.54 -40.64 10.29
CA PHE A 24 -10.19 -39.40 10.72
C PHE A 24 -11.71 -39.54 10.53
N ASP A 25 -12.48 -39.29 11.59
CA ASP A 25 -13.93 -39.18 11.50
C ASP A 25 -14.30 -37.83 10.89
N LEU A 26 -14.41 -37.78 9.57
CA LEU A 26 -14.78 -36.59 8.82
C LEU A 26 -16.30 -36.29 8.84
N GLU A 27 -17.13 -37.20 9.40
CA GLU A 27 -18.57 -36.99 9.52
C GLU A 27 -18.92 -36.28 10.84
N GLY A 28 -18.04 -36.35 11.86
CA GLY A 28 -18.18 -35.74 13.15
C GLY A 28 -17.96 -34.22 13.16
N ASP A 29 -17.77 -33.69 14.39
CA ASP A 29 -17.40 -32.28 14.61
C ASP A 29 -15.91 -32.10 14.30
N LEU A 30 -15.59 -31.14 13.40
CA LEU A 30 -14.23 -30.87 12.99
C LEU A 30 -13.68 -29.56 13.62
N VAL A 31 -14.44 -28.93 14.50
CA VAL A 31 -13.97 -27.73 15.22
C VAL A 31 -12.81 -28.11 16.12
N GLY A 32 -11.65 -27.47 15.95
CA GLY A 32 -10.42 -27.78 16.68
C GLY A 32 -9.84 -29.16 16.42
N ALA A 33 -10.29 -29.88 15.38
CA ALA A 33 -9.79 -31.22 15.06
C ALA A 33 -8.30 -31.20 14.73
N ASP A 34 -7.57 -32.23 15.21
CA ASP A 34 -6.18 -32.46 14.81
C ASP A 34 -6.16 -33.33 13.55
N LEU A 35 -5.91 -32.64 12.42
CA LEU A 35 -5.80 -33.21 11.07
C LEU A 35 -4.40 -32.96 10.49
N ALA A 36 -3.41 -32.70 11.37
CA ALA A 36 -2.05 -32.41 10.95
C ALA A 36 -1.46 -33.55 10.12
N GLY A 37 -0.95 -33.25 8.94
CA GLY A 37 -0.38 -34.22 8.01
C GLY A 37 -1.38 -35.22 7.41
N ALA A 38 -2.69 -35.02 7.61
CA ALA A 38 -3.72 -35.91 7.06
C ALA A 38 -3.70 -35.92 5.52
N ASP A 39 -3.98 -37.08 4.92
CA ASP A 39 -4.24 -37.20 3.47
C ASP A 39 -5.75 -37.00 3.24
N LEU A 40 -6.10 -35.78 2.80
CA LEU A 40 -7.46 -35.36 2.50
C LEU A 40 -7.63 -35.01 1.00
N ALA A 41 -6.71 -35.52 0.18
CA ALA A 41 -6.72 -35.21 -1.24
C ALA A 41 -8.04 -35.64 -1.92
N GLY A 42 -8.69 -34.68 -2.62
CA GLY A 42 -9.96 -34.89 -3.31
C GLY A 42 -11.19 -35.05 -2.39
N VAL A 43 -11.05 -34.93 -1.07
CA VAL A 43 -12.18 -35.04 -0.12
C VAL A 43 -13.11 -33.81 -0.27
N ASP A 44 -14.42 -34.04 -0.05
CA ASP A 44 -15.41 -32.96 -0.01
C ASP A 44 -15.72 -32.56 1.43
N LEU A 45 -15.21 -31.38 1.82
CA LEU A 45 -15.43 -30.74 3.10
C LEU A 45 -16.27 -29.46 2.95
N SER A 46 -17.03 -29.35 1.85
CA SER A 46 -17.84 -28.16 1.55
C SER A 46 -18.84 -27.89 2.69
N GLY A 47 -18.88 -26.63 3.14
CA GLY A 47 -19.76 -26.17 4.21
C GLY A 47 -19.46 -26.72 5.60
N ARG A 48 -18.36 -27.47 5.79
CA ARG A 48 -17.94 -27.97 7.11
C ARG A 48 -17.37 -26.87 7.98
N ASP A 49 -17.54 -26.99 9.28
CA ASP A 49 -16.90 -26.12 10.26
C ASP A 49 -15.60 -26.75 10.76
N LEU A 50 -14.49 -26.13 10.37
CA LEU A 50 -13.11 -26.50 10.71
C LEU A 50 -12.47 -25.38 11.54
N THR A 51 -13.28 -24.58 12.26
CA THR A 51 -12.77 -23.47 13.06
C THR A 51 -11.70 -23.96 14.03
N GLY A 52 -10.50 -23.36 13.99
CA GLY A 52 -9.37 -23.71 14.84
C GLY A 52 -8.78 -25.11 14.59
N ALA A 53 -9.18 -25.80 13.53
CA ALA A 53 -8.60 -27.12 13.21
C ALA A 53 -7.11 -27.00 12.85
N ASP A 54 -6.32 -28.01 13.20
CA ASP A 54 -4.94 -28.15 12.77
C ASP A 54 -4.87 -29.03 11.51
N LEU A 55 -4.67 -28.37 10.35
CA LEU A 55 -4.45 -28.99 9.04
C LEU A 55 -3.00 -28.79 8.58
N SER A 56 -2.08 -28.49 9.52
CA SER A 56 -0.69 -28.22 9.18
C SER A 56 -0.05 -29.41 8.48
N GLY A 57 0.58 -29.14 7.32
CA GLY A 57 1.19 -30.16 6.48
C GLY A 57 0.23 -31.17 5.85
N ALA A 58 -1.09 -31.02 6.03
CA ALA A 58 -2.08 -31.91 5.40
C ALA A 58 -2.04 -31.83 3.86
N ASP A 59 -2.41 -32.92 3.20
CA ASP A 59 -2.63 -32.93 1.75
C ASP A 59 -4.11 -32.68 1.46
N LEU A 60 -4.42 -31.44 1.04
CA LEU A 60 -5.74 -30.98 0.63
C LEU A 60 -5.82 -30.77 -0.88
N SER A 61 -4.91 -31.40 -1.64
CA SER A 61 -4.90 -31.28 -3.09
C SER A 61 -6.23 -31.73 -3.68
N ASP A 62 -6.79 -30.94 -4.62
CA ASP A 62 -8.12 -31.19 -5.23
C ASP A 62 -9.30 -31.22 -4.23
N CYS A 63 -9.09 -30.92 -2.94
CA CYS A 63 -10.11 -30.91 -1.91
C CYS A 63 -11.17 -29.84 -2.19
N ARG A 64 -12.44 -30.13 -1.89
CA ARG A 64 -13.53 -29.17 -1.95
C ARG A 64 -13.82 -28.61 -0.56
N LEU A 65 -13.59 -27.31 -0.39
CA LEU A 65 -13.82 -26.56 0.84
C LEU A 65 -14.76 -25.37 0.57
N ASN A 66 -15.64 -25.49 -0.43
CA ASN A 66 -16.52 -24.40 -0.80
C ASN A 66 -17.49 -24.06 0.34
N GLY A 67 -17.50 -22.79 0.77
CA GLY A 67 -18.31 -22.34 1.92
C GLY A 67 -17.94 -22.96 3.27
N ALA A 68 -16.82 -23.64 3.37
CA ALA A 68 -16.32 -24.16 4.67
C ALA A 68 -15.89 -23.01 5.59
N ILE A 69 -15.93 -23.22 6.89
CA ILE A 69 -15.49 -22.29 7.91
C ILE A 69 -14.15 -22.79 8.46
N LEU A 70 -13.08 -22.05 8.18
CA LEU A 70 -11.71 -22.36 8.59
C LEU A 70 -11.12 -21.21 9.43
N ARG A 71 -11.96 -20.53 10.21
CA ARG A 71 -11.49 -19.41 11.05
C ARG A 71 -10.42 -19.90 12.02
N ASP A 72 -9.31 -19.14 12.05
CA ASP A 72 -8.19 -19.43 12.95
C ASP A 72 -7.60 -20.86 12.79
N ALA A 73 -7.90 -21.54 11.69
CA ALA A 73 -7.35 -22.86 11.40
C ALA A 73 -5.88 -22.77 10.97
N SER A 74 -5.09 -23.79 11.29
CA SER A 74 -3.71 -23.92 10.81
C SER A 74 -3.68 -24.74 9.53
N LEU A 75 -3.28 -24.12 8.40
CA LEU A 75 -2.98 -24.78 7.14
C LEU A 75 -1.47 -24.58 6.80
N ALA A 76 -0.64 -24.33 7.82
CA ALA A 76 0.78 -24.09 7.61
C ALA A 76 1.43 -25.29 6.90
N ARG A 77 2.15 -25.02 5.79
CA ARG A 77 2.78 -26.02 4.93
C ARG A 77 1.84 -27.06 4.32
N ALA A 78 0.51 -26.81 4.35
CA ALA A 78 -0.45 -27.68 3.70
C ALA A 78 -0.29 -27.65 2.18
N LYS A 79 -0.60 -28.77 1.52
CA LYS A 79 -0.71 -28.86 0.08
C LYS A 79 -2.13 -28.53 -0.33
N LEU A 80 -2.30 -27.48 -1.11
CA LEU A 80 -3.58 -26.92 -1.53
C LEU A 80 -3.72 -26.90 -3.06
N GLU A 81 -2.92 -27.70 -3.78
CA GLU A 81 -2.95 -27.71 -5.24
C GLU A 81 -4.36 -27.96 -5.76
N ARG A 82 -4.89 -27.01 -6.54
CA ARG A 82 -6.25 -27.02 -7.10
C ARG A 82 -7.38 -27.14 -6.07
N ALA A 83 -7.10 -26.94 -4.78
CA ALA A 83 -8.13 -26.91 -3.74
C ALA A 83 -9.15 -25.79 -3.99
N GLN A 84 -10.41 -26.02 -3.62
CA GLN A 84 -11.52 -25.12 -3.89
C GLN A 84 -12.07 -24.53 -2.59
N PHE A 85 -11.84 -23.24 -2.38
CA PHE A 85 -12.29 -22.45 -1.21
C PHE A 85 -13.32 -21.39 -1.61
N LEU A 86 -14.13 -21.64 -2.64
CA LEU A 86 -15.10 -20.65 -3.10
C LEU A 86 -16.04 -20.24 -1.97
N GLY A 87 -16.00 -18.96 -1.58
CA GLY A 87 -16.83 -18.41 -0.50
C GLY A 87 -16.53 -18.98 0.88
N ALA A 88 -15.41 -19.65 1.09
CA ALA A 88 -14.99 -20.13 2.41
C ALA A 88 -14.56 -18.98 3.34
N ASP A 89 -14.64 -19.19 4.64
CA ASP A 89 -14.19 -18.25 5.66
C ASP A 89 -12.87 -18.74 6.28
N LEU A 90 -11.76 -18.15 5.82
CA LEU A 90 -10.40 -18.40 6.32
C LEU A 90 -9.88 -17.22 7.15
N SER A 91 -10.78 -16.43 7.76
CA SER A 91 -10.38 -15.26 8.54
C SER A 91 -9.47 -15.69 9.71
N GLY A 92 -8.29 -15.05 9.84
CA GLY A 92 -7.28 -15.38 10.83
C GLY A 92 -6.54 -16.71 10.61
N ALA A 93 -6.81 -17.45 9.53
CA ALA A 93 -6.15 -18.73 9.27
C ALA A 93 -4.66 -18.58 8.98
N ASP A 94 -3.85 -19.55 9.37
CA ASP A 94 -2.41 -19.61 9.07
C ASP A 94 -2.15 -20.53 7.87
N LEU A 95 -1.79 -19.92 6.73
CA LEU A 95 -1.36 -20.59 5.49
C LEU A 95 0.15 -20.40 5.23
N THR A 96 0.95 -20.20 6.28
CA THR A 96 2.40 -19.99 6.15
C THR A 96 3.04 -21.14 5.36
N ASP A 97 3.81 -20.81 4.32
CA ASP A 97 4.49 -21.75 3.43
C ASP A 97 3.57 -22.79 2.76
N ALA A 98 2.26 -22.55 2.70
CA ALA A 98 1.33 -23.47 2.02
C ALA A 98 1.57 -23.49 0.51
N ALA A 99 1.41 -24.68 -0.11
CA ALA A 99 1.56 -24.89 -1.55
C ALA A 99 0.19 -24.98 -2.21
N GLY A 100 -0.23 -23.89 -2.89
CA GLY A 100 -1.59 -23.77 -3.43
C GLY A 100 -1.61 -23.34 -4.91
N HIS A 101 -0.79 -23.97 -5.73
CA HIS A 101 -0.84 -23.73 -7.18
C HIS A 101 -2.24 -24.02 -7.73
N HIS A 102 -2.79 -23.06 -8.50
CA HIS A 102 -4.14 -23.13 -9.05
C HIS A 102 -5.27 -23.23 -8.02
N ALA A 103 -5.04 -22.97 -6.74
CA ALA A 103 -6.10 -22.95 -5.72
C ALA A 103 -7.12 -21.85 -6.00
N VAL A 104 -8.39 -22.09 -5.62
CA VAL A 104 -9.50 -21.19 -5.92
C VAL A 104 -10.07 -20.59 -4.63
N PHE A 105 -9.71 -19.35 -4.34
CA PHE A 105 -10.18 -18.55 -3.19
C PHE A 105 -11.24 -17.50 -3.61
N GLY A 106 -11.93 -17.74 -4.70
CA GLY A 106 -12.93 -16.79 -5.18
C GLY A 106 -13.98 -16.47 -4.10
N ARG A 107 -14.22 -15.17 -3.79
CA ARG A 107 -15.17 -14.71 -2.77
C ARG A 107 -14.89 -15.24 -1.35
N ALA A 108 -13.75 -15.84 -1.09
CA ALA A 108 -13.37 -16.27 0.26
C ALA A 108 -13.04 -15.05 1.13
N SER A 109 -13.25 -15.19 2.45
CA SER A 109 -12.73 -14.27 3.44
C SER A 109 -11.38 -14.78 3.93
N LEU A 110 -10.32 -13.99 3.71
CA LEU A 110 -8.96 -14.22 4.20
C LEU A 110 -8.51 -13.02 5.04
N SER A 111 -9.47 -12.29 5.64
CA SER A 111 -9.12 -11.14 6.47
C SER A 111 -8.27 -11.58 7.65
N ASP A 112 -7.20 -10.81 7.92
CA ASP A 112 -6.24 -11.08 8.99
C ASP A 112 -5.51 -12.45 8.87
N ALA A 113 -5.61 -13.15 7.72
CA ALA A 113 -4.95 -14.42 7.48
C ALA A 113 -3.44 -14.24 7.24
N ILE A 114 -2.66 -15.27 7.58
CA ILE A 114 -1.21 -15.30 7.38
C ILE A 114 -0.90 -16.22 6.20
N LEU A 115 -0.40 -15.63 5.10
CA LEU A 115 0.02 -16.34 3.89
C LEU A 115 1.53 -16.11 3.61
N PHE A 116 2.32 -15.91 4.67
CA PHE A 116 3.75 -15.65 4.54
C PHE A 116 4.44 -16.78 3.78
N GLY A 117 5.16 -16.43 2.70
CA GLY A 117 5.92 -17.39 1.89
C GLY A 117 5.07 -18.41 1.13
N ALA A 118 3.74 -18.31 1.14
CA ALA A 118 2.88 -19.27 0.44
C ALA A 118 3.11 -19.25 -1.08
N SER A 119 3.08 -20.43 -1.71
CA SER A 119 3.21 -20.63 -3.16
C SER A 119 1.82 -20.71 -3.77
N LEU A 120 1.36 -19.62 -4.39
CA LEU A 120 -0.01 -19.39 -4.85
C LEU A 120 -0.05 -18.98 -6.33
N GLU A 121 0.90 -19.48 -7.11
CA GLU A 121 0.98 -19.19 -8.53
C GLU A 121 -0.27 -19.71 -9.25
N ASP A 122 -0.78 -18.90 -10.18
CA ASP A 122 -2.01 -19.17 -10.93
C ASP A 122 -3.28 -19.26 -10.05
N ALA A 123 -3.19 -18.99 -8.74
CA ALA A 123 -4.35 -19.03 -7.85
C ALA A 123 -5.37 -17.92 -8.17
N THR A 124 -6.62 -18.15 -7.79
CA THR A 124 -7.72 -17.20 -8.04
C THR A 124 -8.26 -16.63 -6.75
N PHE A 125 -8.13 -15.32 -6.54
CA PHE A 125 -8.65 -14.53 -5.43
C PHE A 125 -9.73 -13.53 -5.91
N ALA A 126 -10.42 -13.84 -6.99
CA ALA A 126 -11.43 -12.92 -7.53
C ALA A 126 -12.53 -12.64 -6.49
N HIS A 127 -12.76 -11.34 -6.18
CA HIS A 127 -13.69 -10.87 -5.15
C HIS A 127 -13.38 -11.36 -3.72
N ALA A 128 -12.22 -11.91 -3.45
CA ALA A 128 -11.82 -12.32 -2.09
C ALA A 128 -11.55 -11.10 -1.21
N ASP A 129 -11.74 -11.26 0.10
CA ASP A 129 -11.36 -10.27 1.11
C ASP A 129 -10.04 -10.69 1.75
N LEU A 130 -8.97 -9.97 1.43
CA LEU A 130 -7.62 -10.16 1.96
C LEU A 130 -7.23 -9.00 2.90
N SER A 131 -8.22 -8.31 3.47
CA SER A 131 -7.96 -7.14 4.32
C SER A 131 -7.07 -7.52 5.51
N ASN A 132 -6.00 -6.74 5.73
CA ASN A 132 -4.98 -6.94 6.75
C ASN A 132 -4.21 -8.27 6.67
N ALA A 133 -4.33 -9.03 5.59
CA ALA A 133 -3.60 -10.30 5.45
C ALA A 133 -2.08 -10.06 5.30
N ASP A 134 -1.29 -10.99 5.81
CA ASP A 134 0.16 -11.04 5.65
C ASP A 134 0.53 -11.92 4.46
N LEU A 135 0.83 -11.29 3.33
CA LEU A 135 1.26 -11.94 2.08
C LEU A 135 2.76 -11.69 1.80
N ARG A 136 3.54 -11.37 2.84
CA ARG A 136 4.97 -11.10 2.66
C ARG A 136 5.67 -12.32 2.08
N ALA A 137 6.54 -12.06 1.09
CA ALA A 137 7.30 -13.07 0.36
C ALA A 137 6.44 -14.16 -0.33
N ALA A 138 5.12 -13.98 -0.44
CA ALA A 138 4.26 -14.93 -1.15
C ALA A 138 4.53 -14.93 -2.65
N HIS A 139 4.40 -16.10 -3.28
CA HIS A 139 4.51 -16.29 -4.72
C HIS A 139 3.11 -16.26 -5.34
N LEU A 140 2.78 -15.16 -6.00
CA LEU A 140 1.47 -14.87 -6.60
C LEU A 140 1.56 -14.64 -8.12
N ASP A 141 2.59 -15.22 -8.75
CA ASP A 141 2.77 -15.08 -10.19
C ASP A 141 1.54 -15.57 -10.94
N ARG A 142 1.03 -14.77 -11.88
CA ARG A 142 -0.19 -15.02 -12.65
C ARG A 142 -1.46 -15.17 -11.83
N ALA A 143 -1.42 -14.83 -10.52
CA ALA A 143 -2.62 -14.87 -9.68
C ALA A 143 -3.70 -13.88 -10.16
N ARG A 144 -4.95 -14.24 -9.96
CA ARG A 144 -6.13 -13.45 -10.34
C ARG A 144 -6.75 -12.78 -9.12
N LEU A 145 -6.39 -11.50 -8.91
CA LEU A 145 -6.82 -10.67 -7.77
C LEU A 145 -7.91 -9.64 -8.20
N ARG A 146 -8.68 -9.98 -9.23
CA ARG A 146 -9.70 -9.06 -9.76
C ARG A 146 -10.77 -8.77 -8.72
N GLU A 147 -11.01 -7.47 -8.48
CA GLU A 147 -12.01 -7.00 -7.52
C GLU A 147 -11.76 -7.52 -6.08
N ALA A 148 -10.53 -7.98 -5.79
CA ALA A 148 -10.14 -8.36 -4.44
C ALA A 148 -9.99 -7.12 -3.55
N LYS A 149 -10.29 -7.27 -2.26
CA LYS A 149 -9.99 -6.27 -1.24
C LYS A 149 -8.62 -6.57 -0.63
N LEU A 150 -7.68 -5.65 -0.83
CA LEU A 150 -6.32 -5.71 -0.29
C LEU A 150 -6.09 -4.60 0.74
N VAL A 151 -7.15 -4.20 1.46
CA VAL A 151 -7.10 -3.08 2.41
C VAL A 151 -6.15 -3.42 3.57
N GLY A 152 -5.07 -2.64 3.73
CA GLY A 152 -4.08 -2.88 4.78
C GLY A 152 -3.21 -4.14 4.63
N THR A 153 -3.33 -4.85 3.51
CA THR A 153 -2.55 -6.07 3.22
C THR A 153 -1.06 -5.76 3.10
N ASP A 154 -0.21 -6.62 3.66
CA ASP A 154 1.25 -6.54 3.49
C ASP A 154 1.72 -7.53 2.41
N LEU A 155 2.16 -6.99 1.27
CA LEU A 155 2.74 -7.73 0.13
C LEU A 155 4.26 -7.58 0.04
N THR A 156 4.93 -7.09 1.10
CA THR A 156 6.38 -6.85 1.06
C THR A 156 7.15 -8.05 0.51
N ARG A 157 7.93 -7.84 -0.56
CA ARG A 157 8.72 -8.84 -1.29
C ARG A 157 7.91 -9.97 -1.94
N ALA A 158 6.60 -9.82 -2.09
CA ALA A 158 5.79 -10.77 -2.85
C ALA A 158 6.13 -10.72 -4.34
N GLN A 159 5.92 -11.84 -5.02
CA GLN A 159 6.08 -11.98 -6.46
C GLN A 159 4.68 -11.95 -7.11
N LEU A 160 4.43 -10.98 -7.98
CA LEU A 160 3.15 -10.77 -8.66
C LEU A 160 3.36 -10.63 -10.20
N LEU A 161 4.38 -11.32 -10.74
CA LEU A 161 4.64 -11.33 -12.18
C LEU A 161 3.38 -11.75 -12.94
N GLU A 162 2.95 -10.93 -13.89
CA GLU A 162 1.77 -11.19 -14.73
C GLU A 162 0.43 -11.29 -13.96
N ALA A 163 0.38 -10.92 -12.68
CA ALA A 163 -0.84 -10.96 -11.87
C ALA A 163 -1.90 -9.94 -12.37
N ASP A 164 -3.19 -10.24 -12.16
CA ASP A 164 -4.31 -9.37 -12.54
C ASP A 164 -4.97 -8.75 -11.29
N LEU A 165 -4.64 -7.48 -11.00
CA LEU A 165 -5.21 -6.68 -9.92
C LEU A 165 -6.36 -5.76 -10.41
N THR A 166 -6.95 -6.04 -11.57
CA THR A 166 -7.99 -5.18 -12.13
C THR A 166 -9.12 -4.93 -11.13
N ARG A 167 -9.43 -3.65 -10.83
CA ARG A 167 -10.46 -3.19 -9.88
C ARG A 167 -10.23 -3.60 -8.43
N ALA A 168 -9.03 -4.03 -8.04
CA ALA A 168 -8.72 -4.32 -6.64
C ALA A 168 -8.74 -3.02 -5.80
N ASP A 169 -9.09 -3.15 -4.51
CA ASP A 169 -8.95 -2.07 -3.54
C ASP A 169 -7.60 -2.20 -2.82
N LEU A 170 -6.74 -1.23 -3.05
CA LEU A 170 -5.36 -1.17 -2.56
C LEU A 170 -5.21 -0.18 -1.39
N THR A 171 -6.30 0.16 -0.69
CA THR A 171 -6.25 1.15 0.38
C THR A 171 -5.30 0.70 1.49
N GLY A 172 -4.22 1.47 1.72
CA GLY A 172 -3.23 1.16 2.75
C GLY A 172 -2.39 -0.10 2.52
N THR A 173 -2.45 -0.71 1.33
CA THR A 173 -1.64 -1.89 0.98
C THR A 173 -0.16 -1.55 0.95
N THR A 174 0.69 -2.45 1.44
CA THR A 174 2.15 -2.33 1.35
C THR A 174 2.69 -3.16 0.18
N PHE A 175 3.31 -2.49 -0.81
CA PHE A 175 3.96 -3.09 -1.98
C PHE A 175 5.48 -2.93 -1.94
N ARG A 176 6.10 -2.94 -0.77
CA ARG A 176 7.56 -2.76 -0.70
C ARG A 176 8.31 -3.90 -1.36
N ASP A 177 9.24 -3.56 -2.26
CA ASP A 177 10.11 -4.50 -2.96
C ASP A 177 9.34 -5.62 -3.70
N VAL A 178 8.11 -5.33 -4.16
CA VAL A 178 7.25 -6.26 -4.90
C VAL A 178 7.64 -6.30 -6.38
N ASP A 179 7.62 -7.50 -6.96
CA ASP A 179 7.73 -7.68 -8.41
C ASP A 179 6.34 -7.63 -9.06
N LEU A 180 6.00 -6.50 -9.70
CA LEU A 180 4.74 -6.31 -10.45
C LEU A 180 4.94 -6.38 -11.97
N ARG A 181 6.08 -6.86 -12.45
CA ARG A 181 6.34 -6.87 -13.89
C ARG A 181 5.22 -7.57 -14.67
N ARG A 182 4.84 -6.97 -15.79
CA ARG A 182 3.77 -7.45 -16.71
C ARG A 182 2.40 -7.64 -16.05
N SER A 183 2.21 -7.20 -14.79
CA SER A 183 0.93 -7.28 -14.12
C SER A 183 -0.09 -6.27 -14.71
N ARG A 184 -1.37 -6.46 -14.37
CA ARG A 184 -2.46 -5.56 -14.76
C ARG A 184 -2.96 -4.79 -13.56
N VAL A 185 -2.79 -3.47 -13.58
CA VAL A 185 -3.19 -2.55 -12.50
C VAL A 185 -4.23 -1.56 -13.04
N LYS A 186 -5.36 -2.08 -13.53
CA LYS A 186 -6.42 -1.29 -14.15
C LYS A 186 -7.53 -0.97 -13.16
N ALA A 187 -7.99 0.29 -13.17
CA ALA A 187 -9.16 0.73 -12.39
C ALA A 187 -9.08 0.39 -10.89
N VAL A 188 -7.87 0.23 -10.33
CA VAL A 188 -7.67 0.00 -8.89
C VAL A 188 -8.07 1.23 -8.09
N THR A 189 -8.53 1.03 -6.86
CA THR A 189 -8.86 2.07 -5.88
C THR A 189 -7.85 2.10 -4.74
N GLY A 190 -7.86 3.15 -3.90
CA GLY A 190 -7.00 3.24 -2.71
C GLY A 190 -5.50 3.39 -2.97
N PHE A 191 -5.04 3.38 -4.21
CA PHE A 191 -3.62 3.39 -4.60
C PHE A 191 -2.82 4.58 -4.05
N SER A 192 -3.47 5.69 -3.72
CA SER A 192 -2.82 6.89 -3.19
C SER A 192 -2.36 6.74 -1.73
N THR A 193 -2.90 5.79 -1.00
CA THR A 193 -2.55 5.47 0.38
C THR A 193 -1.65 4.23 0.48
N ALA A 194 -1.45 3.53 -0.64
CA ALA A 194 -0.56 2.36 -0.69
C ALA A 194 0.91 2.78 -0.66
N ASP A 195 1.76 1.90 -0.12
CA ASP A 195 3.21 2.06 -0.08
C ASP A 195 3.87 1.31 -1.25
N TRP A 196 4.41 2.08 -2.22
CA TRP A 196 4.98 1.57 -3.47
C TRP A 196 6.52 1.62 -3.51
N ILE A 197 7.18 1.66 -2.36
CA ILE A 197 8.65 1.82 -2.32
C ILE A 197 9.33 0.55 -2.81
N GLY A 198 10.29 0.71 -3.73
CA GLY A 198 11.10 -0.41 -4.27
C GLY A 198 10.37 -1.35 -5.23
N VAL A 199 9.13 -1.02 -5.63
CA VAL A 199 8.34 -1.89 -6.52
C VAL A 199 8.93 -1.93 -7.94
N ASP A 200 9.06 -3.14 -8.51
CA ASP A 200 9.40 -3.31 -9.92
C ASP A 200 8.14 -3.27 -10.79
N VAL A 201 8.06 -2.24 -11.64
CA VAL A 201 6.89 -1.94 -12.48
C VAL A 201 7.19 -2.04 -13.97
N MET A 202 8.19 -2.82 -14.37
CA MET A 202 8.52 -2.98 -15.77
C MET A 202 7.35 -3.66 -16.50
N ASP A 203 6.96 -3.09 -17.65
CA ASP A 203 5.90 -3.61 -18.53
C ASP A 203 4.51 -3.78 -17.84
N VAL A 204 4.24 -3.05 -16.75
CA VAL A 204 2.91 -3.06 -16.11
C VAL A 204 1.86 -2.43 -17.03
N ASP A 205 0.72 -3.10 -17.17
CA ASP A 205 -0.43 -2.60 -17.91
C ASP A 205 -1.27 -1.65 -17.04
N TYR A 206 -1.06 -0.34 -17.22
CA TYR A 206 -1.79 0.73 -16.54
C TYR A 206 -2.99 1.25 -17.34
N ALA A 207 -3.49 0.57 -18.35
CA ALA A 207 -4.52 1.12 -19.23
C ALA A 207 -5.63 1.83 -18.44
N GLY A 208 -5.75 3.13 -18.59
CA GLY A 208 -6.66 3.99 -17.84
C GLY A 208 -6.23 4.33 -16.39
N ALA A 209 -5.08 3.86 -15.92
CA ALA A 209 -4.60 4.08 -14.54
C ALA A 209 -3.34 4.97 -14.47
N TYR A 210 -3.29 6.04 -15.28
CA TYR A 210 -2.17 6.98 -15.32
C TYR A 210 -1.75 7.51 -13.93
N MET A 211 -2.73 7.76 -13.07
CA MET A 211 -2.47 8.28 -11.73
C MET A 211 -1.73 7.27 -10.84
N VAL A 212 -1.97 5.97 -11.00
CA VAL A 212 -1.25 4.91 -10.28
C VAL A 212 0.24 4.96 -10.61
N ARG A 213 0.58 4.92 -11.92
CA ARG A 213 1.97 5.01 -12.38
C ARG A 213 2.67 6.24 -11.82
N ARG A 214 2.00 7.38 -11.87
CA ARG A 214 2.54 8.64 -11.35
C ARG A 214 2.79 8.56 -9.85
N THR A 215 1.84 8.02 -9.06
CA THR A 215 1.98 7.88 -7.61
C THR A 215 3.19 7.01 -7.27
N ILE A 216 3.37 5.90 -7.96
CA ILE A 216 4.53 5.01 -7.79
C ILE A 216 5.84 5.76 -8.06
N MET A 217 5.95 6.46 -9.19
CA MET A 217 7.14 7.20 -9.56
C MET A 217 7.44 8.33 -8.57
N ASP A 218 6.42 9.08 -8.14
CA ASP A 218 6.57 10.17 -7.17
C ASP A 218 7.06 9.65 -5.80
N GLN A 219 6.53 8.53 -5.31
CA GLN A 219 6.94 7.96 -4.03
C GLN A 219 8.40 7.47 -4.08
N ASN A 220 8.77 6.72 -5.12
CA ASN A 220 10.13 6.19 -5.27
C ASN A 220 11.15 7.32 -5.43
N TYR A 221 10.85 8.34 -6.26
CA TYR A 221 11.71 9.50 -6.41
C TYR A 221 11.97 10.21 -5.07
N LEU A 222 10.91 10.46 -4.29
CA LEU A 222 11.03 11.12 -2.98
C LEU A 222 11.80 10.27 -1.98
N TYR A 223 11.61 8.96 -2.02
CA TYR A 223 12.35 8.02 -1.18
C TYR A 223 13.84 8.03 -1.51
N GLU A 224 14.21 7.87 -2.79
CA GLU A 224 15.60 7.91 -3.25
C GLU A 224 16.25 9.26 -2.95
N PHE A 225 15.55 10.37 -3.24
CA PHE A 225 16.05 11.72 -2.95
C PHE A 225 16.40 11.88 -1.47
N ARG A 226 15.51 11.46 -0.57
CA ARG A 226 15.69 11.55 0.88
C ARG A 226 16.90 10.74 1.36
N HIS A 227 17.11 9.54 0.80
CA HIS A 227 18.12 8.60 1.29
C HIS A 227 19.49 8.71 0.58
N LYS A 228 19.60 9.56 -0.44
CA LYS A 228 20.84 9.74 -1.22
C LYS A 228 22.03 10.23 -0.37
N ASN A 229 21.80 11.22 0.51
CA ASN A 229 22.79 11.77 1.44
C ASN A 229 22.14 12.60 2.54
N ARG A 230 22.92 13.00 3.58
CA ARG A 230 22.41 13.81 4.72
C ARG A 230 21.83 15.16 4.27
N LEU A 231 22.47 15.83 3.30
CA LEU A 231 22.00 17.13 2.80
C LEU A 231 20.62 16.99 2.15
N ASN A 232 20.42 15.97 1.32
CA ASN A 232 19.13 15.71 0.69
C ASN A 232 18.05 15.40 1.72
N SER A 233 18.38 14.70 2.80
CA SER A 233 17.45 14.44 3.91
C SER A 233 16.99 15.74 4.59
N TYR A 234 17.90 16.70 4.83
CA TYR A 234 17.53 18.03 5.36
C TYR A 234 16.68 18.84 4.36
N ILE A 235 17.07 18.85 3.09
CA ILE A 235 16.29 19.52 2.03
C ILE A 235 14.90 18.92 1.94
N TYR A 236 14.78 17.58 1.99
CA TYR A 236 13.51 16.89 1.99
C TYR A 236 12.62 17.31 3.17
N GLN A 237 13.17 17.41 4.38
CA GLN A 237 12.42 17.83 5.57
C GLN A 237 11.87 19.26 5.40
N ILE A 238 12.73 20.20 4.96
CA ILE A 238 12.30 21.58 4.69
C ILE A 238 11.19 21.59 3.62
N TRP A 239 11.39 20.87 2.54
CA TRP A 239 10.44 20.80 1.43
C TRP A 239 9.11 20.16 1.85
N TRP A 240 9.16 19.10 2.67
CA TRP A 240 7.97 18.47 3.23
C TRP A 240 7.19 19.40 4.16
N ILE A 241 7.87 20.10 5.08
CA ILE A 241 7.24 21.04 6.03
C ILE A 241 6.60 22.21 5.26
N THR A 242 7.33 22.80 4.32
CA THR A 242 6.91 24.04 3.64
C THR A 242 5.83 23.84 2.59
N SER A 243 5.83 22.71 1.88
CA SER A 243 4.98 22.54 0.70
C SER A 243 4.42 21.14 0.51
N ASP A 244 4.63 20.21 1.47
CA ASP A 244 4.34 18.79 1.25
C ASP A 244 5.01 18.28 -0.04
N CYS A 245 6.31 18.52 -0.15
CA CYS A 245 7.10 18.19 -1.35
C CYS A 245 6.51 18.76 -2.65
N GLY A 246 6.01 20.01 -2.60
CA GLY A 246 5.43 20.69 -3.76
C GLY A 246 3.97 20.31 -4.06
N ARG A 247 3.29 19.62 -3.17
CA ARG A 247 1.89 19.21 -3.34
C ARG A 247 0.89 20.20 -2.77
N SER A 248 1.27 20.96 -1.71
CA SER A 248 0.36 21.84 -0.98
C SER A 248 0.65 23.32 -1.24
N PHE A 249 -0.22 23.94 -2.05
CA PHE A 249 -0.22 25.40 -2.26
C PHE A 249 -0.54 26.15 -0.95
N VAL A 250 -1.48 25.64 -0.15
CA VAL A 250 -1.89 26.29 1.09
C VAL A 250 -0.75 26.34 2.09
N ARG A 251 -0.02 25.24 2.29
CA ARG A 251 1.16 25.24 3.19
C ARG A 251 2.21 26.25 2.72
N TRP A 252 2.50 26.29 1.43
CA TRP A 252 3.47 27.23 0.87
C TRP A 252 3.05 28.68 1.08
N ALA A 253 1.78 29.01 0.81
CA ALA A 253 1.22 30.35 1.03
C ALA A 253 1.25 30.74 2.52
N THR A 254 0.94 29.80 3.42
CA THR A 254 1.01 30.03 4.88
C THR A 254 2.43 30.36 5.32
N TRP A 255 3.44 29.61 4.82
CA TRP A 255 4.83 29.91 5.13
C TRP A 255 5.29 31.24 4.52
N THR A 256 4.87 31.58 3.32
CA THR A 256 5.15 32.88 2.70
C THR A 256 4.62 34.02 3.57
N PHE A 257 3.38 33.90 4.05
CA PHE A 257 2.79 34.88 4.95
C PHE A 257 3.50 34.92 6.33
N ALA A 258 3.85 33.77 6.91
CA ALA A 258 4.60 33.72 8.16
C ALA A 258 5.98 34.40 8.05
N ILE A 259 6.67 34.24 6.92
CA ILE A 259 7.92 34.93 6.61
C ILE A 259 7.69 36.45 6.55
N ALA A 260 6.64 36.91 5.88
CA ALA A 260 6.31 38.33 5.82
C ALA A 260 6.07 38.92 7.23
N VAL A 261 5.33 38.22 8.09
CA VAL A 261 5.11 38.62 9.46
C VAL A 261 6.42 38.68 10.25
N LEU A 262 7.33 37.72 10.06
CA LEU A 262 8.64 37.71 10.74
C LEU A 262 9.49 38.93 10.34
N PHE A 263 9.55 39.25 9.04
CA PHE A 263 10.25 40.45 8.55
C PHE A 263 9.57 41.73 9.05
N ALA A 264 8.24 41.80 9.04
CA ALA A 264 7.49 42.91 9.59
C ALA A 264 7.84 43.20 11.05
N LEU A 265 7.93 42.13 11.89
CA LEU A 265 8.35 42.24 13.28
C LEU A 265 9.80 42.76 13.42
N ALA A 266 10.69 42.35 12.52
CA ALA A 266 12.06 42.89 12.50
C ALA A 266 12.08 44.38 12.12
N TYR A 267 11.29 44.80 11.15
CA TYR A 267 11.20 46.20 10.73
C TYR A 267 10.62 47.13 11.82
N THR A 268 9.83 46.63 12.75
CA THR A 268 9.41 47.44 13.93
C THR A 268 10.56 47.84 14.84
N ARG A 269 11.72 47.19 14.69
CA ARG A 269 12.94 47.44 15.54
C ARG A 269 14.05 48.18 14.79
N LEU A 270 13.83 48.52 13.51
CA LEU A 270 14.80 49.13 12.62
C LEU A 270 14.33 50.52 12.20
N GLU A 271 15.31 51.35 11.77
CA GLU A 271 15.01 52.68 11.23
C GLU A 271 14.39 52.53 9.83
N MET A 272 13.11 52.84 9.74
CA MET A 272 12.32 52.80 8.54
C MET A 272 11.61 54.11 8.31
N ASP A 273 11.52 54.56 7.07
CA ASP A 273 10.69 55.69 6.68
C ASP A 273 9.43 55.12 6.01
N TYR A 274 8.31 55.20 6.70
CA TYR A 274 7.00 54.73 6.17
C TYR A 274 6.18 55.85 5.48
N GLY A 275 6.81 57.03 5.30
CA GLY A 275 6.13 58.16 4.70
C GLY A 275 5.03 58.80 5.58
N PRO A 276 4.21 59.69 4.99
CA PRO A 276 3.27 60.52 5.75
C PRO A 276 2.05 59.75 6.36
N TYR A 277 1.81 58.52 5.94
CA TYR A 277 0.62 57.71 6.35
C TYR A 277 1.01 56.49 7.22
N GLU A 278 1.98 56.65 8.08
CA GLU A 278 2.44 55.59 8.97
C GLU A 278 1.31 55.07 9.89
N THR A 279 1.17 53.75 9.94
CA THR A 279 0.22 53.05 10.77
C THR A 279 0.87 51.83 11.44
N VAL A 280 0.19 51.22 12.40
CA VAL A 280 0.64 49.97 13.05
C VAL A 280 0.87 48.83 12.04
N LEU A 281 0.21 48.89 10.89
CA LEU A 281 0.32 47.88 9.81
C LEU A 281 1.43 48.22 8.80
N SER A 282 2.08 49.41 8.86
CA SER A 282 3.10 49.83 7.91
C SER A 282 4.28 48.87 7.78
N PRO A 283 4.81 48.27 8.89
CA PRO A 283 5.86 47.24 8.78
C PRO A 283 5.41 46.01 8.01
N LEU A 284 4.17 45.52 8.24
CA LEU A 284 3.62 44.39 7.56
C LEU A 284 3.35 44.70 6.06
N TYR A 285 2.82 45.87 5.78
CA TYR A 285 2.60 46.35 4.42
C TYR A 285 3.93 46.38 3.63
N TYR A 286 4.97 47.00 4.23
CA TYR A 286 6.30 47.07 3.63
C TYR A 286 6.85 45.66 3.33
N SER A 287 6.79 44.75 4.30
CA SER A 287 7.27 43.40 4.12
C SER A 287 6.49 42.66 3.01
N VAL A 288 5.16 42.73 2.99
CA VAL A 288 4.36 42.09 1.92
C VAL A 288 4.73 42.65 0.56
N VAL A 289 4.86 43.97 0.41
CA VAL A 289 5.21 44.64 -0.82
C VAL A 289 6.63 44.27 -1.30
N THR A 290 7.58 44.18 -0.37
CA THR A 290 8.97 43.78 -0.62
C THR A 290 9.06 42.30 -1.01
N LEU A 291 8.43 41.43 -0.23
CA LEU A 291 8.42 39.98 -0.47
C LEU A 291 7.74 39.62 -1.83
N THR A 292 6.67 40.34 -2.18
CA THR A 292 5.97 40.17 -3.48
C THR A 292 6.65 40.92 -4.62
N THR A 293 7.73 41.63 -4.36
CA THR A 293 8.51 42.38 -5.33
C THR A 293 7.73 43.47 -6.05
N LEU A 294 6.64 43.97 -5.44
CA LEU A 294 5.83 45.04 -6.01
C LEU A 294 6.53 46.40 -5.91
N GLY A 295 7.23 46.68 -4.79
CA GLY A 295 8.13 47.82 -4.61
C GLY A 295 7.52 49.18 -4.93
N PHE A 296 6.40 49.56 -4.31
CA PHE A 296 5.73 50.84 -4.58
C PHE A 296 6.60 52.08 -4.29
N GLY A 297 7.64 51.91 -3.45
CA GLY A 297 8.58 53.00 -3.11
C GLY A 297 8.04 54.05 -2.16
N ASP A 298 6.92 53.77 -1.50
CA ASP A 298 6.25 54.64 -0.54
C ASP A 298 6.77 54.44 0.92
N ALA A 299 7.52 53.37 1.16
CA ALA A 299 8.25 53.11 2.37
C ALA A 299 9.71 52.73 2.04
N LEU A 300 10.68 53.24 2.80
CA LEU A 300 12.11 53.08 2.53
C LEU A 300 12.89 52.67 3.76
N PRO A 301 13.88 51.74 3.64
CA PRO A 301 14.80 51.44 4.75
C PRO A 301 15.80 52.56 4.94
N ALA A 302 15.78 53.23 6.11
CA ALA A 302 16.61 54.38 6.40
C ALA A 302 18.04 54.03 6.84
N GLY A 303 18.25 52.87 7.45
CA GLY A 303 19.55 52.46 7.96
C GLY A 303 20.19 51.27 7.21
N PRO A 304 21.52 51.07 7.30
CA PRO A 304 22.22 50.02 6.53
C PRO A 304 21.75 48.58 6.93
N VAL A 305 21.34 48.37 8.17
CA VAL A 305 20.80 47.07 8.61
C VAL A 305 19.43 46.81 7.97
N ALA A 306 18.57 47.84 7.96
CA ALA A 306 17.26 47.74 7.32
C ALA A 306 17.40 47.49 5.82
N GLN A 307 18.34 48.13 5.13
CA GLN A 307 18.63 47.92 3.69
C GLN A 307 19.11 46.48 3.45
N ALA A 308 20.07 45.98 4.26
CA ALA A 308 20.55 44.61 4.13
C ALA A 308 19.44 43.58 4.34
N LEU A 309 18.56 43.81 5.31
CA LEU A 309 17.43 42.95 5.61
C LEU A 309 16.42 42.97 4.44
N SER A 310 16.13 44.13 3.87
CA SER A 310 15.23 44.28 2.71
C SER A 310 15.76 43.54 1.46
N MET A 311 17.08 43.62 1.21
CA MET A 311 17.71 42.86 0.13
C MET A 311 17.58 41.37 0.34
N ALA A 312 17.78 40.89 1.56
CA ALA A 312 17.58 39.45 1.89
C ALA A 312 16.11 39.04 1.70
N GLU A 313 15.16 39.88 2.11
CA GLU A 313 13.73 39.62 1.94
C GLU A 313 13.33 39.54 0.47
N VAL A 314 13.84 40.42 -0.39
CA VAL A 314 13.59 40.37 -1.86
C VAL A 314 14.07 39.04 -2.43
N VAL A 315 15.26 38.56 -2.07
CA VAL A 315 15.78 37.26 -2.54
C VAL A 315 14.88 36.11 -2.08
N ILE A 316 14.47 36.11 -0.82
CA ILE A 316 13.55 35.11 -0.27
C ILE A 316 12.19 35.20 -1.00
N GLY A 317 11.68 36.39 -1.24
CA GLY A 317 10.44 36.66 -1.97
C GLY A 317 10.43 36.03 -3.37
N HIS A 318 11.53 36.19 -4.12
CA HIS A 318 11.67 35.54 -5.44
C HIS A 318 11.60 34.01 -5.36
N VAL A 319 12.26 33.41 -4.36
CA VAL A 319 12.21 31.96 -4.14
C VAL A 319 10.78 31.53 -3.79
N MET A 320 10.10 32.28 -2.91
CA MET A 320 8.74 31.94 -2.49
C MET A 320 7.72 32.09 -3.63
N LEU A 321 7.81 33.15 -4.43
CA LEU A 321 6.94 33.34 -5.60
C LEU A 321 7.21 32.30 -6.68
N GLY A 322 8.48 32.01 -6.96
CA GLY A 322 8.87 30.98 -7.93
C GLY A 322 8.34 29.59 -7.53
N GLY A 323 8.46 29.25 -6.24
CA GLY A 323 7.89 28.01 -5.69
C GLY A 323 6.37 27.95 -5.83
N MET A 324 5.67 29.06 -5.55
CA MET A 324 4.22 29.15 -5.68
C MET A 324 3.76 28.95 -7.13
N LEU A 325 4.42 29.59 -8.08
CA LEU A 325 4.15 29.41 -9.53
C LEU A 325 4.41 27.98 -9.97
N SER A 326 5.48 27.36 -9.51
CA SER A 326 5.80 25.96 -9.81
C SER A 326 4.71 24.99 -9.31
N ILE A 327 4.25 25.16 -8.06
CA ILE A 327 3.17 24.35 -7.49
C ILE A 327 1.87 24.56 -8.28
N PHE A 328 1.56 25.82 -8.62
CA PHE A 328 0.38 26.17 -9.41
C PHE A 328 0.42 25.55 -10.80
N ALA A 329 1.53 25.71 -11.53
CA ALA A 329 1.74 25.13 -12.86
C ALA A 329 1.59 23.59 -12.84
N THR A 330 2.15 22.94 -11.82
CA THR A 330 2.01 21.49 -11.63
C THR A 330 0.56 21.07 -11.39
N LYS A 331 -0.21 21.86 -10.61
CA LYS A 331 -1.65 21.59 -10.37
C LYS A 331 -2.51 21.82 -11.62
N MET A 332 -2.20 22.87 -12.41
CA MET A 332 -2.94 23.15 -13.64
C MET A 332 -2.65 22.11 -14.71
N GLY A 333 -1.38 21.73 -14.89
CA GLY A 333 -1.00 20.67 -15.83
C GLY A 333 -1.64 19.31 -15.50
N ARG A 334 -1.98 19.07 -14.20
CA ARG A 334 -2.71 17.86 -13.76
C ARG A 334 -4.16 17.79 -14.22
N ARG A 335 -4.77 18.92 -14.60
CA ARG A 335 -6.16 18.97 -15.07
C ARG A 335 -6.27 18.92 -16.59
N ALA A 336 -5.18 19.11 -17.31
CA ALA A 336 -5.14 19.15 -18.76
C ALA A 336 -4.63 17.84 -19.42
N ALA A 337 -4.17 16.88 -18.63
CA ALA A 337 -3.78 15.52 -19.02
C ALA A 337 -4.78 14.49 -18.43
#